data_615714adee02df1414f3ab28334eb513
#
_entry.id   615714adee02df1414f3ab28334eb513
#
_cell.length_a   1.000
_cell.length_b   1.000
_cell.length_c   1.000
_cell.angle_alpha   90.00
_cell.angle_beta   90.00
_cell.angle_gamma   90.00
#
_symmetry.space_group_name_H-M   'P 1'
#
loop_
_entity.id
_entity.type
_entity.pdbx_description
1 polymer ?
#
loop_
_entity_poly.entity_id
_entity_poly.type
_entity_poly.pdbx_seq_one_letter_code
_entity_poly.pdbx_strand_id
1 'polypeptide(L)'
;MVLKSRSKLLLVTLIPLLLITTLISVVYYINGSNSLEAELARDRQELIDTRKKELQAYMMMGVTAIKPLYDTDVNGNNKQAAKEILKAMRFESDGYFFAYDSKGVNTLHAIKPSLEGKNLIGLKDENGVAVIGGLIDASKNGDGFLYFSWHKPTIDAQAPKLGYAEYLSKWDWVLGTGIYIDDIDQQVAMQRELRTQELNEHTLSAVTISVIGLIITSVLTSII
;
A
#
# COMPACT_ATOMS: atom_id res chain seq x y z
N MET A 1 18.37 -17.69 58.22
CA MET A 1 19.70 -17.27 57.70
C MET A 1 19.70 -15.74 57.61
N VAL A 2 20.39 -15.03 58.51
CA VAL A 2 20.45 -13.55 58.53
C VAL A 2 21.48 -13.12 57.48
N LEU A 3 21.08 -12.43 56.43
CA LEU A 3 21.99 -11.87 55.44
C LEU A 3 22.95 -10.90 56.11
N LYS A 4 24.26 -10.98 55.80
CA LYS A 4 25.29 -10.02 56.26
C LYS A 4 24.88 -8.60 55.79
N SER A 5 25.24 -7.57 56.55
CA SER A 5 24.84 -6.17 56.28
C SER A 5 25.14 -5.70 54.84
N ARG A 6 26.29 -6.12 54.28
CA ARG A 6 26.68 -5.85 52.88
C ARG A 6 25.73 -6.46 51.84
N SER A 7 25.26 -7.70 52.04
CA SER A 7 24.33 -8.35 51.13
C SER A 7 22.93 -7.66 51.12
N LYS A 8 22.50 -7.13 52.24
CA LYS A 8 21.29 -6.32 52.34
C LYS A 8 21.40 -5.01 51.57
N LEU A 9 22.54 -4.33 51.69
CA LEU A 9 22.80 -3.08 50.97
C LEU A 9 22.78 -3.31 49.45
N LEU A 10 23.47 -4.35 48.99
CA LEU A 10 23.46 -4.73 47.56
C LEU A 10 22.05 -5.01 47.03
N LEU A 11 21.24 -5.79 47.75
CA LEU A 11 19.88 -6.08 47.32
C LEU A 11 18.99 -4.83 47.25
N VAL A 12 19.10 -3.95 48.25
CA VAL A 12 18.31 -2.71 48.31
C VAL A 12 18.67 -1.74 47.19
N THR A 13 19.94 -1.71 46.75
CA THR A 13 20.37 -0.80 45.67
C THR A 13 20.21 -1.39 44.27
N LEU A 14 20.55 -2.68 44.05
CA LEU A 14 20.58 -3.28 42.73
C LEU A 14 19.19 -3.68 42.22
N ILE A 15 18.28 -4.17 43.08
CA ILE A 15 16.96 -4.60 42.67
C ILE A 15 16.14 -3.43 42.09
N PRO A 16 16.00 -2.28 42.77
CA PRO A 16 15.29 -1.13 42.19
C PRO A 16 15.91 -0.62 40.90
N LEU A 17 17.28 -0.58 40.83
CA LEU A 17 17.98 -0.13 39.64
C LEU A 17 17.72 -1.07 38.44
N LEU A 18 17.73 -2.37 38.66
CA LEU A 18 17.42 -3.37 37.65
C LEU A 18 15.95 -3.25 37.18
N LEU A 19 15.01 -3.05 38.09
CA LEU A 19 13.61 -2.87 37.75
C LEU A 19 13.40 -1.59 36.93
N ILE A 20 14.04 -0.48 37.33
CA ILE A 20 13.92 0.79 36.58
C ILE A 20 14.53 0.67 35.18
N THR A 21 15.72 0.09 35.03
CA THR A 21 16.35 -0.06 33.71
C THR A 21 15.56 -1.00 32.80
N THR A 22 15.03 -2.08 33.35
CA THR A 22 14.15 -2.99 32.61
C THR A 22 12.88 -2.28 32.16
N LEU A 23 12.23 -1.54 33.06
CA LEU A 23 11.02 -0.76 32.73
C LEU A 23 11.30 0.26 31.61
N ILE A 24 12.40 1.01 31.72
CA ILE A 24 12.80 1.99 30.69
C ILE A 24 13.02 1.30 29.35
N SER A 25 13.72 0.15 29.31
CA SER A 25 13.97 -0.60 28.09
C SER A 25 12.67 -1.11 27.44
N VAL A 26 11.75 -1.61 28.26
CA VAL A 26 10.43 -2.06 27.78
C VAL A 26 9.61 -0.89 27.20
N VAL A 27 9.56 0.23 27.91
CA VAL A 27 8.84 1.43 27.44
C VAL A 27 9.47 1.96 26.15
N TYR A 28 10.79 2.01 26.08
CA TYR A 28 11.51 2.42 24.86
C TYR A 28 11.17 1.53 23.68
N TYR A 29 11.20 0.19 23.86
CA TYR A 29 10.86 -0.76 22.81
C TYR A 29 9.41 -0.63 22.34
N ILE A 30 8.45 -0.55 23.27
CA ILE A 30 7.04 -0.39 22.93
C ILE A 30 6.79 0.91 22.16
N ASN A 31 7.34 2.03 22.64
CA ASN A 31 7.19 3.32 21.98
C ASN A 31 7.86 3.34 20.60
N GLY A 32 9.05 2.76 20.47
CA GLY A 32 9.75 2.62 19.20
C GLY A 32 8.97 1.79 18.20
N SER A 33 8.43 0.65 18.63
CA SER A 33 7.61 -0.22 17.78
C SER A 33 6.33 0.46 17.31
N ASN A 34 5.61 1.15 18.21
CA ASN A 34 4.39 1.88 17.87
C ASN A 34 4.67 3.06 16.91
N SER A 35 5.79 3.76 17.12
CA SER A 35 6.24 4.85 16.25
C SER A 35 6.57 4.33 14.85
N LEU A 36 7.27 3.20 14.77
CA LEU A 36 7.61 2.54 13.50
C LEU A 36 6.36 2.16 12.69
N GLU A 37 5.36 1.53 13.32
CA GLU A 37 4.12 1.16 12.63
C GLU A 37 3.37 2.39 12.11
N ALA A 38 3.31 3.46 12.90
CA ALA A 38 2.66 4.70 12.48
C ALA A 38 3.41 5.40 11.33
N GLU A 39 4.73 5.29 11.30
CA GLU A 39 5.58 5.84 10.25
C GLU A 39 5.42 5.05 8.95
N LEU A 40 5.50 3.72 9.01
CA LEU A 40 5.28 2.84 7.86
C LEU A 40 3.88 2.99 7.25
N ALA A 41 2.87 3.20 8.09
CA ALA A 41 1.51 3.46 7.61
C ALA A 41 1.41 4.79 6.85
N ARG A 42 2.12 5.84 7.30
CA ARG A 42 2.20 7.14 6.61
C ARG A 42 2.96 7.03 5.30
N ASP A 43 4.12 6.37 5.31
CA ASP A 43 4.94 6.15 4.11
C ASP A 43 4.14 5.39 3.04
N ARG A 44 3.42 4.34 3.45
CA ARG A 44 2.53 3.59 2.55
C ARG A 44 1.43 4.48 1.98
N GLN A 45 0.80 5.31 2.80
CA GLN A 45 -0.25 6.22 2.33
C GLN A 45 0.28 7.24 1.33
N GLU A 46 1.46 7.80 1.56
CA GLU A 46 2.11 8.75 0.64
C GLU A 46 2.43 8.10 -0.71
N LEU A 47 2.92 6.86 -0.71
CA LEU A 47 3.14 6.09 -1.94
C LEU A 47 1.81 5.87 -2.70
N ILE A 48 0.75 5.49 -2.00
CA ILE A 48 -0.59 5.31 -2.60
C ILE A 48 -1.11 6.63 -3.18
N ASP A 49 -0.96 7.75 -2.46
CA ASP A 49 -1.42 9.05 -2.94
C ASP A 49 -0.64 9.51 -4.18
N THR A 50 0.64 9.15 -4.27
CA THR A 50 1.45 9.34 -5.47
C THR A 50 0.91 8.52 -6.64
N ARG A 51 0.63 7.23 -6.43
CA ARG A 51 0.02 6.36 -7.47
C ARG A 51 -1.36 6.85 -7.92
N LYS A 52 -2.17 7.41 -7.02
CA LYS A 52 -3.44 8.04 -7.39
C LYS A 52 -3.25 9.22 -8.36
N LYS A 53 -2.30 10.11 -8.08
CA LYS A 53 -1.98 11.24 -8.96
C LYS A 53 -1.47 10.79 -10.32
N GLU A 54 -0.63 9.75 -10.36
CA GLU A 54 -0.13 9.16 -11.60
C GLU A 54 -1.28 8.57 -12.44
N LEU A 55 -2.20 7.82 -11.82
CA LEU A 55 -3.37 7.29 -12.50
C LEU A 55 -4.28 8.37 -13.08
N GLN A 56 -4.51 9.45 -12.34
CA GLN A 56 -5.25 10.60 -12.86
C GLN A 56 -4.55 11.24 -14.06
N ALA A 57 -3.22 11.36 -14.02
CA ALA A 57 -2.44 11.90 -15.13
C ALA A 57 -2.51 10.98 -16.37
N TYR A 58 -2.40 9.66 -16.21
CA TYR A 58 -2.56 8.70 -17.30
C TYR A 58 -3.98 8.74 -17.88
N MET A 59 -4.99 8.80 -17.02
CA MET A 59 -6.39 8.94 -17.49
C MET A 59 -6.58 10.22 -18.29
N MET A 60 -6.08 11.36 -17.79
CA MET A 60 -6.14 12.63 -18.50
C MET A 60 -5.46 12.56 -19.87
N MET A 61 -4.31 11.88 -19.99
CA MET A 61 -3.65 11.65 -21.29
C MET A 61 -4.53 10.81 -22.22
N GLY A 62 -5.14 9.72 -21.72
CA GLY A 62 -6.04 8.86 -22.50
C GLY A 62 -7.27 9.63 -22.98
N VAL A 63 -7.94 10.36 -22.09
CA VAL A 63 -9.11 11.18 -22.44
C VAL A 63 -8.72 12.27 -23.43
N THR A 64 -7.59 12.95 -23.25
CA THR A 64 -7.09 13.98 -24.18
C THR A 64 -6.82 13.41 -25.57
N ALA A 65 -6.26 12.22 -25.66
CA ALA A 65 -5.96 11.58 -26.94
C ALA A 65 -7.22 11.27 -27.77
N ILE A 66 -8.33 10.95 -27.09
CA ILE A 66 -9.60 10.63 -27.77
C ILE A 66 -10.56 11.83 -27.83
N LYS A 67 -10.23 12.95 -27.16
CA LYS A 67 -11.12 14.11 -27.05
C LYS A 67 -11.64 14.65 -28.39
N PRO A 68 -10.81 14.81 -29.45
CA PRO A 68 -11.32 15.27 -30.74
C PRO A 68 -12.39 14.33 -31.34
N LEU A 69 -12.22 13.02 -31.16
CA LEU A 69 -13.18 12.02 -31.60
C LEU A 69 -14.45 12.07 -30.76
N TYR A 70 -14.31 12.22 -29.45
CA TYR A 70 -15.41 12.29 -28.51
C TYR A 70 -16.29 13.54 -28.78
N ASP A 71 -15.65 14.71 -28.90
CA ASP A 71 -16.35 15.98 -29.06
C ASP A 71 -17.14 16.05 -30.38
N THR A 72 -16.55 15.55 -31.47
CA THR A 72 -17.14 15.58 -32.82
C THR A 72 -18.05 14.39 -33.14
N ASP A 73 -18.15 13.40 -32.24
CA ASP A 73 -18.91 12.18 -32.51
C ASP A 73 -20.41 12.44 -32.66
N VAL A 74 -20.99 11.83 -33.67
CA VAL A 74 -22.44 11.77 -33.90
C VAL A 74 -22.83 10.30 -33.99
N ASN A 75 -23.72 9.87 -33.11
CA ASN A 75 -24.29 8.49 -33.14
C ASN A 75 -23.26 7.38 -32.82
N GLY A 76 -22.12 7.66 -32.18
CA GLY A 76 -21.14 6.63 -31.80
C GLY A 76 -20.17 6.20 -32.90
N ASN A 77 -20.13 6.91 -34.03
CA ASN A 77 -19.33 6.54 -35.21
C ASN A 77 -17.81 6.57 -34.91
N ASN A 78 -17.37 7.44 -33.98
CA ASN A 78 -15.97 7.59 -33.65
C ASN A 78 -15.48 6.62 -32.56
N LYS A 79 -16.37 5.84 -31.95
CA LYS A 79 -16.00 4.91 -30.85
C LYS A 79 -14.92 3.92 -31.25
N GLN A 80 -14.99 3.38 -32.48
CA GLN A 80 -14.01 2.39 -32.93
C GLN A 80 -12.62 3.01 -33.08
N ALA A 81 -12.51 4.20 -33.65
CA ALA A 81 -11.23 4.89 -33.76
C ALA A 81 -10.64 5.23 -32.38
N ALA A 82 -11.48 5.67 -31.44
CA ALA A 82 -11.05 5.92 -30.05
C ALA A 82 -10.56 4.64 -29.35
N LYS A 83 -11.20 3.49 -29.60
CA LYS A 83 -10.72 2.19 -29.08
C LYS A 83 -9.32 1.86 -29.57
N GLU A 84 -9.04 2.05 -30.85
CA GLU A 84 -7.72 1.73 -31.41
C GLU A 84 -6.63 2.63 -30.81
N ILE A 85 -6.91 3.91 -30.57
CA ILE A 85 -5.99 4.80 -29.88
C ILE A 85 -5.71 4.29 -28.45
N LEU A 86 -6.74 4.05 -27.66
CA LEU A 86 -6.61 3.60 -26.27
C LEU A 86 -5.97 2.22 -26.16
N LYS A 87 -6.26 1.30 -27.12
CA LYS A 87 -5.63 -0.02 -27.19
C LYS A 87 -4.12 0.07 -27.43
N ALA A 88 -3.66 1.06 -28.16
CA ALA A 88 -2.25 1.25 -28.45
C ALA A 88 -1.47 1.92 -27.29
N MET A 89 -2.17 2.64 -26.42
CA MET A 89 -1.53 3.33 -25.30
C MET A 89 -1.07 2.36 -24.23
N ARG A 90 0.18 2.49 -23.80
CA ARG A 90 0.79 1.76 -22.68
C ARG A 90 1.56 2.74 -21.82
N PHE A 91 1.68 2.42 -20.55
CA PHE A 91 2.51 3.14 -19.59
C PHE A 91 3.04 2.15 -18.56
N GLU A 92 4.20 2.42 -17.99
CA GLU A 92 4.94 1.48 -17.16
C GLU A 92 5.05 0.09 -17.81
N SER A 93 5.20 -0.97 -17.01
CA SER A 93 5.33 -2.34 -17.52
C SER A 93 3.97 -3.00 -17.83
N ASP A 94 2.96 -2.68 -17.03
CA ASP A 94 1.66 -3.37 -17.02
C ASP A 94 0.46 -2.41 -17.16
N GLY A 95 0.70 -1.15 -17.50
CA GLY A 95 -0.34 -0.13 -17.61
C GLY A 95 -1.07 -0.18 -18.97
N TYR A 96 -2.40 -0.18 -18.93
CA TYR A 96 -3.27 -0.20 -20.10
C TYR A 96 -4.66 0.37 -19.79
N PHE A 97 -5.40 0.70 -20.86
CA PHE A 97 -6.77 1.16 -20.76
C PHE A 97 -7.77 0.03 -21.00
N PHE A 98 -8.92 0.15 -20.35
CA PHE A 98 -10.11 -0.67 -20.56
C PHE A 98 -11.36 0.19 -20.47
N ALA A 99 -12.48 -0.29 -21.02
CA ALA A 99 -13.74 0.41 -20.87
C ALA A 99 -14.90 -0.58 -20.75
N TYR A 100 -15.91 -0.18 -19.99
CA TYR A 100 -17.19 -0.86 -19.84
C TYR A 100 -18.32 0.10 -20.17
N ASP A 101 -19.48 -0.40 -20.57
CA ASP A 101 -20.70 0.40 -20.53
C ASP A 101 -21.29 0.44 -19.11
N SER A 102 -22.32 1.25 -18.91
CA SER A 102 -22.97 1.39 -17.60
C SER A 102 -23.68 0.13 -17.12
N LYS A 103 -23.83 -0.89 -17.96
CA LYS A 103 -24.41 -2.20 -17.63
C LYS A 103 -23.36 -3.27 -17.35
N GLY A 104 -22.07 -2.92 -17.44
CA GLY A 104 -20.93 -3.81 -17.17
C GLY A 104 -20.49 -4.64 -18.36
N VAL A 105 -20.92 -4.32 -19.58
CA VAL A 105 -20.42 -4.96 -20.80
C VAL A 105 -19.06 -4.36 -21.14
N ASN A 106 -18.04 -5.22 -21.27
CA ASN A 106 -16.71 -4.76 -21.68
C ASN A 106 -16.73 -4.26 -23.12
N THR A 107 -16.40 -3.01 -23.34
CA THR A 107 -16.35 -2.38 -24.67
C THR A 107 -14.93 -2.27 -25.22
N LEU A 108 -13.92 -2.31 -24.36
CA LEU A 108 -12.51 -2.24 -24.69
C LEU A 108 -11.67 -2.93 -23.63
N HIS A 109 -10.74 -3.78 -24.04
CA HIS A 109 -9.70 -4.31 -23.14
C HIS A 109 -8.38 -4.49 -23.90
N ALA A 110 -7.44 -3.60 -23.65
CA ALA A 110 -6.22 -3.50 -24.47
C ALA A 110 -5.33 -4.74 -24.45
N ILE A 111 -5.35 -5.55 -23.38
CA ILE A 111 -4.50 -6.75 -23.25
C ILE A 111 -5.28 -8.06 -23.24
N LYS A 112 -6.61 -8.03 -23.05
CA LYS A 112 -7.49 -9.21 -23.10
C LYS A 112 -8.70 -8.95 -24.00
N PRO A 113 -8.53 -8.84 -25.34
CA PRO A 113 -9.63 -8.55 -26.26
C PRO A 113 -10.76 -9.59 -26.21
N SER A 114 -10.49 -10.79 -25.71
CA SER A 114 -11.49 -11.85 -25.51
C SER A 114 -12.57 -11.52 -24.47
N LEU A 115 -12.39 -10.44 -23.68
CA LEU A 115 -13.40 -9.94 -22.75
C LEU A 115 -14.40 -9.01 -23.43
N GLU A 116 -14.06 -8.41 -24.58
CA GLU A 116 -14.94 -7.46 -25.28
C GLU A 116 -16.27 -8.13 -25.66
N GLY A 117 -17.36 -7.42 -25.43
CA GLY A 117 -18.72 -7.90 -25.60
C GLY A 117 -19.30 -8.73 -24.45
N LYS A 118 -18.48 -9.12 -23.44
CA LYS A 118 -18.97 -9.88 -22.29
C LYS A 118 -19.50 -8.95 -21.21
N ASN A 119 -20.63 -9.30 -20.60
CA ASN A 119 -21.11 -8.64 -19.39
C ASN A 119 -20.40 -9.21 -18.17
N LEU A 120 -19.65 -8.36 -17.45
CA LEU A 120 -18.84 -8.73 -16.32
C LEU A 120 -19.30 -8.01 -15.03
N ILE A 121 -20.53 -7.47 -14.99
CA ILE A 121 -21.06 -6.72 -13.84
C ILE A 121 -20.99 -7.51 -12.53
N GLY A 122 -21.20 -8.82 -12.59
CA GLY A 122 -21.17 -9.72 -11.44
C GLY A 122 -19.78 -10.25 -11.07
N LEU A 123 -18.73 -9.86 -11.81
CA LEU A 123 -17.38 -10.35 -11.56
C LEU A 123 -16.87 -9.85 -10.22
N LYS A 124 -16.46 -10.79 -9.38
CA LYS A 124 -15.76 -10.51 -8.12
C LYS A 124 -14.33 -11.02 -8.20
N ASP A 125 -13.43 -10.31 -7.55
CA ASP A 125 -12.07 -10.78 -7.32
C ASP A 125 -12.01 -11.84 -6.20
N GLU A 126 -10.83 -12.35 -5.91
CA GLU A 126 -10.58 -13.36 -4.86
C GLU A 126 -10.92 -12.85 -3.44
N ASN A 127 -10.97 -11.54 -3.23
CA ASN A 127 -11.32 -10.88 -1.98
C ASN A 127 -12.83 -10.56 -1.89
N GLY A 128 -13.62 -10.91 -2.94
CA GLY A 128 -15.05 -10.66 -3.01
C GLY A 128 -15.42 -9.26 -3.47
N VAL A 129 -14.47 -8.45 -3.92
CA VAL A 129 -14.71 -7.10 -4.45
C VAL A 129 -15.42 -7.20 -5.81
N ALA A 130 -16.58 -6.55 -5.95
CA ALA A 130 -17.29 -6.43 -7.21
C ALA A 130 -16.53 -5.46 -8.14
N VAL A 131 -15.63 -5.99 -8.97
CA VAL A 131 -14.65 -5.17 -9.70
C VAL A 131 -15.34 -4.21 -10.67
N ILE A 132 -16.16 -4.72 -11.56
CA ILE A 132 -16.76 -3.89 -12.62
C ILE A 132 -17.85 -2.98 -12.05
N GLY A 133 -18.70 -3.53 -11.17
CA GLY A 133 -19.71 -2.73 -10.47
C GLY A 133 -19.12 -1.62 -9.62
N GLY A 134 -18.02 -1.90 -8.91
CA GLY A 134 -17.29 -0.93 -8.10
C GLY A 134 -16.64 0.18 -8.94
N LEU A 135 -16.04 -0.14 -10.10
CA LEU A 135 -15.49 0.86 -11.03
C LEU A 135 -16.58 1.76 -11.63
N ILE A 136 -17.74 1.19 -11.98
CA ILE A 136 -18.88 1.96 -12.48
C ILE A 136 -19.37 2.92 -11.39
N ASP A 137 -19.55 2.43 -10.16
CA ASP A 137 -20.01 3.26 -9.05
C ASP A 137 -18.97 4.35 -8.69
N ALA A 138 -17.69 3.99 -8.57
CA ALA A 138 -16.62 4.93 -8.30
C ALA A 138 -16.55 6.05 -9.36
N SER A 139 -16.72 5.73 -10.64
CA SER A 139 -16.67 6.69 -11.74
C SER A 139 -17.85 7.66 -11.80
N LYS A 140 -19.01 7.28 -11.24
CA LYS A 140 -20.24 8.07 -11.30
C LYS A 140 -20.57 8.79 -10.01
N ASN A 141 -20.29 8.16 -8.88
CA ASN A 141 -20.75 8.59 -7.55
C ASN A 141 -19.59 8.81 -6.55
N GLY A 142 -18.39 8.36 -6.87
CA GLY A 142 -17.23 8.40 -6.00
C GLY A 142 -16.08 9.27 -6.52
N ASP A 143 -14.88 8.96 -6.07
CA ASP A 143 -13.61 9.62 -6.45
C ASP A 143 -12.92 8.98 -7.66
N GLY A 144 -13.56 7.99 -8.27
CA GLY A 144 -13.06 7.23 -9.41
C GLY A 144 -12.14 6.06 -9.05
N PHE A 145 -11.69 5.92 -7.81
CA PHE A 145 -10.74 4.91 -7.42
C PHE A 145 -11.39 3.64 -6.87
N LEU A 146 -10.77 2.48 -7.20
CA LEU A 146 -11.14 1.18 -6.63
C LEU A 146 -9.89 0.32 -6.43
N TYR A 147 -9.79 -0.33 -5.26
CA TYR A 147 -8.80 -1.37 -4.97
C TYR A 147 -9.40 -2.74 -5.25
N PHE A 148 -8.70 -3.57 -6.03
CA PHE A 148 -9.11 -4.93 -6.35
C PHE A 148 -7.91 -5.79 -6.76
N SER A 149 -8.08 -7.11 -6.79
CA SER A 149 -7.09 -8.03 -7.34
C SER A 149 -7.36 -8.27 -8.83
N TRP A 150 -6.29 -8.23 -9.64
CA TRP A 150 -6.38 -8.47 -11.07
C TRP A 150 -5.14 -9.17 -11.61
N HIS A 151 -5.32 -9.90 -12.71
CA HIS A 151 -4.22 -10.60 -13.38
C HIS A 151 -3.17 -9.60 -13.89
N LYS A 152 -1.94 -9.72 -13.38
CA LYS A 152 -0.77 -8.92 -13.74
C LYS A 152 0.03 -9.62 -14.85
N PRO A 153 0.15 -9.03 -16.05
CA PRO A 153 0.79 -9.67 -17.20
C PRO A 153 2.24 -10.09 -16.96
N THR A 154 3.04 -9.24 -16.32
CA THR A 154 4.48 -9.48 -16.12
C THR A 154 4.81 -10.69 -15.25
N ILE A 155 3.91 -11.10 -14.36
CA ILE A 155 4.11 -12.25 -13.45
C ILE A 155 3.14 -13.39 -13.71
N ASP A 156 2.20 -13.22 -14.67
CA ASP A 156 1.12 -14.18 -15.01
C ASP A 156 0.32 -14.66 -13.78
N ALA A 157 0.04 -13.77 -12.84
CA ALA A 157 -0.65 -14.06 -11.58
C ALA A 157 -1.59 -12.93 -11.16
N GLN A 158 -2.46 -13.21 -10.17
CA GLN A 158 -3.27 -12.18 -9.53
C GLN A 158 -2.36 -11.29 -8.66
N ALA A 159 -2.60 -9.97 -8.71
CA ALA A 159 -1.89 -9.00 -7.89
C ALA A 159 -2.80 -7.83 -7.49
N PRO A 160 -2.55 -7.17 -6.35
CA PRO A 160 -3.27 -5.98 -5.93
C PRO A 160 -3.14 -4.88 -6.97
N LYS A 161 -4.27 -4.30 -7.36
CA LYS A 161 -4.36 -3.22 -8.35
C LYS A 161 -5.16 -2.05 -7.81
N LEU A 162 -4.66 -0.86 -7.99
CA LEU A 162 -5.40 0.38 -7.83
C LEU A 162 -5.93 0.78 -9.21
N GLY A 163 -7.24 0.74 -9.39
CA GLY A 163 -7.92 1.22 -10.59
C GLY A 163 -8.42 2.64 -10.43
N TYR A 164 -8.49 3.35 -11.54
CA TYR A 164 -9.14 4.65 -11.66
C TYR A 164 -10.03 4.66 -12.90
N ALA A 165 -11.26 5.17 -12.77
CA ALA A 165 -12.22 5.21 -13.85
C ALA A 165 -12.94 6.54 -13.92
N GLU A 166 -13.22 6.99 -15.15
CA GLU A 166 -14.03 8.17 -15.47
C GLU A 166 -15.22 7.79 -16.36
N TYR A 167 -16.37 8.42 -16.12
CA TYR A 167 -17.56 8.17 -16.92
C TYR A 167 -17.69 9.18 -18.08
N LEU A 168 -17.59 8.67 -19.31
CA LEU A 168 -17.77 9.40 -20.55
C LEU A 168 -19.22 9.26 -21.01
N SER A 169 -20.09 10.14 -20.54
CA SER A 169 -21.55 10.03 -20.65
C SER A 169 -22.08 9.91 -22.08
N LYS A 170 -21.51 10.69 -23.04
CA LYS A 170 -21.92 10.69 -24.45
C LYS A 170 -21.79 9.33 -25.11
N TRP A 171 -20.81 8.52 -24.68
CA TRP A 171 -20.58 7.19 -25.22
C TRP A 171 -21.10 6.06 -24.32
N ASP A 172 -21.60 6.40 -23.14
CA ASP A 172 -21.88 5.44 -22.07
C ASP A 172 -20.63 4.56 -21.76
N TRP A 173 -19.46 5.20 -21.65
CA TRP A 173 -18.23 4.50 -21.31
C TRP A 173 -17.76 4.85 -19.91
N VAL A 174 -17.51 3.83 -19.13
CA VAL A 174 -16.68 3.86 -17.94
C VAL A 174 -15.27 3.50 -18.41
N LEU A 175 -14.52 4.54 -18.79
CA LEU A 175 -13.12 4.40 -19.19
C LEU A 175 -12.27 4.22 -17.94
N GLY A 176 -11.50 3.16 -17.90
CA GLY A 176 -10.67 2.81 -16.75
C GLY A 176 -9.22 2.54 -17.12
N THR A 177 -8.37 2.68 -16.12
CA THR A 177 -6.98 2.28 -16.14
C THR A 177 -6.56 1.81 -14.75
N GLY A 178 -5.32 1.37 -14.54
CA GLY A 178 -4.88 0.96 -13.21
C GLY A 178 -3.40 0.61 -13.15
N ILE A 179 -2.85 0.73 -11.94
CA ILE A 179 -1.47 0.40 -11.60
C ILE A 179 -1.49 -0.73 -10.57
N TYR A 180 -0.57 -1.69 -10.70
CA TYR A 180 -0.35 -2.70 -9.65
C TYR A 180 0.44 -2.08 -8.51
N ILE A 181 0.06 -2.44 -7.28
CA ILE A 181 0.61 -1.86 -6.04
C ILE A 181 1.29 -2.89 -5.15
N ASP A 182 1.58 -4.07 -5.70
CA ASP A 182 2.34 -5.13 -5.03
C ASP A 182 3.77 -4.71 -4.69
N ASP A 183 4.36 -3.82 -5.46
CA ASP A 183 5.67 -3.21 -5.20
C ASP A 183 5.66 -2.33 -3.94
N ILE A 184 4.57 -1.61 -3.68
CA ILE A 184 4.42 -0.78 -2.47
C ILE A 184 4.45 -1.66 -1.22
N ASP A 185 3.67 -2.75 -1.20
CA ASP A 185 3.62 -3.64 -0.06
C ASP A 185 4.97 -4.33 0.18
N GLN A 186 5.71 -4.66 -0.88
CA GLN A 186 7.08 -5.19 -0.78
C GLN A 186 8.06 -4.15 -0.22
N GLN A 187 7.99 -2.90 -0.69
CA GLN A 187 8.84 -1.82 -0.16
C GLN A 187 8.58 -1.58 1.32
N VAL A 188 7.32 -1.50 1.73
CA VAL A 188 6.94 -1.31 3.14
C VAL A 188 7.40 -2.49 3.99
N ALA A 189 7.27 -3.73 3.51
CA ALA A 189 7.75 -4.92 4.21
C ALA A 189 9.27 -4.90 4.40
N MET A 190 10.03 -4.55 3.37
CA MET A 190 11.49 -4.43 3.47
C MET A 190 11.92 -3.31 4.43
N GLN A 191 11.26 -2.15 4.38
CA GLN A 191 11.53 -1.06 5.32
C GLN A 191 11.21 -1.48 6.77
N ARG A 192 10.11 -2.21 6.98
CA ARG A 192 9.74 -2.76 8.28
C ARG A 192 10.83 -3.66 8.84
N GLU A 193 11.36 -4.57 8.03
CA GLU A 193 12.42 -5.50 8.44
C GLU A 193 13.68 -4.74 8.88
N LEU A 194 14.16 -3.81 8.04
CA LEU A 194 15.35 -3.00 8.32
C LEU A 194 15.20 -2.16 9.61
N ARG A 195 14.10 -1.42 9.73
CA ARG A 195 13.86 -0.55 10.90
C ARG A 195 13.59 -1.35 12.18
N THR A 196 12.99 -2.54 12.06
CA THR A 196 12.83 -3.44 13.21
C THR A 196 14.19 -3.98 13.68
N GLN A 197 15.08 -4.31 12.75
CA GLN A 197 16.44 -4.70 13.10
C GLN A 197 17.19 -3.58 13.80
N GLU A 198 17.15 -2.36 13.30
CA GLU A 198 17.76 -1.19 13.94
C GLU A 198 17.20 -0.96 15.36
N LEU A 199 15.88 -1.04 15.55
CA LEU A 199 15.24 -0.91 16.86
C LEU A 199 15.72 -1.97 17.83
N ASN A 200 15.85 -3.22 17.37
CA ASN A 200 16.35 -4.33 18.19
C ASN A 200 17.82 -4.13 18.58
N GLU A 201 18.68 -3.70 17.68
CA GLU A 201 20.09 -3.41 17.93
C GLU A 201 20.26 -2.27 18.95
N HIS A 202 19.51 -1.20 18.81
CA HIS A 202 19.51 -0.09 19.77
C HIS A 202 19.00 -0.53 21.14
N THR A 203 17.93 -1.31 21.19
CA THR A 203 17.39 -1.85 22.44
C THR A 203 18.40 -2.78 23.12
N LEU A 204 19.03 -3.68 22.37
CA LEU A 204 20.06 -4.58 22.88
C LEU A 204 21.27 -3.80 23.43
N SER A 205 21.71 -2.78 22.73
CA SER A 205 22.81 -1.90 23.15
C SER A 205 22.47 -1.19 24.47
N ALA A 206 21.25 -0.65 24.59
CA ALA A 206 20.79 0.00 25.82
C ALA A 206 20.73 -0.97 27.00
N VAL A 207 20.23 -2.20 26.80
CA VAL A 207 20.23 -3.26 27.81
C VAL A 207 21.68 -3.63 28.23
N THR A 208 22.57 -3.79 27.26
CA THR A 208 23.98 -4.13 27.50
C THR A 208 24.66 -3.06 28.35
N ILE A 209 24.50 -1.79 28.02
CA ILE A 209 25.02 -0.65 28.77
C ILE A 209 24.47 -0.65 30.20
N SER A 210 23.16 -0.93 30.36
CA SER A 210 22.50 -1.02 31.66
C SER A 210 23.10 -2.14 32.53
N VAL A 211 23.33 -3.31 31.95
CA VAL A 211 23.95 -4.46 32.64
C VAL A 211 25.37 -4.15 33.09
N ILE A 212 26.18 -3.52 32.22
CA ILE A 212 27.53 -3.09 32.57
C ILE A 212 27.50 -2.10 33.74
N GLY A 213 26.61 -1.12 33.72
CA GLY A 213 26.40 -0.16 34.81
C GLY A 213 26.06 -0.85 36.15
N LEU A 214 25.17 -1.86 36.10
CA LEU A 214 24.82 -2.67 37.28
C LEU A 214 26.05 -3.43 37.85
N ILE A 215 26.88 -4.01 36.98
CA ILE A 215 28.11 -4.73 37.39
C ILE A 215 29.09 -3.73 38.07
N ILE A 216 29.32 -2.57 37.48
CA ILE A 216 30.21 -1.53 38.04
C ILE A 216 29.69 -1.09 39.41
N THR A 217 28.38 -0.80 39.52
CA THR A 217 27.78 -0.41 40.81
C THR A 217 27.92 -1.51 41.85
N SER A 218 27.73 -2.78 41.48
CA SER A 218 27.93 -3.93 42.38
C SER A 218 29.36 -4.04 42.89
N VAL A 219 30.36 -3.86 42.01
CA VAL A 219 31.76 -3.88 42.37
C VAL A 219 32.10 -2.74 43.34
N LEU A 220 31.68 -1.52 43.03
CA LEU A 220 31.91 -0.35 43.87
C LEU A 220 31.32 -0.50 45.28
N THR A 221 30.05 -1.00 45.36
CA THR A 221 29.41 -1.25 46.66
C THR A 221 30.00 -2.41 47.44
N SER A 222 30.74 -3.33 46.81
CA SER A 222 31.42 -4.43 47.50
C SER A 222 32.77 -4.01 48.10
N ILE A 223 33.37 -2.94 47.61
CA ILE A 223 34.64 -2.40 48.08
C ILE A 223 34.46 -1.50 49.32
N ILE A 224 33.33 -0.85 49.48
CA ILE A 224 32.91 -0.04 50.62
C ILE A 224 32.36 -0.96 51.73
#